data_322a42c405429b8c91bddb8a9f136d3c
#
_entry.id   322a42c405429b8c91bddb8a9f136d3c
#
_cell.length_a   1.000
_cell.length_b   1.000
_cell.length_c   1.000
_cell.angle_alpha   90.00
_cell.angle_beta   90.00
_cell.angle_gamma   90.00
#
_symmetry.space_group_name_H-M   'P 1'
#
loop_
_entity.id
_entity.type
_entity.pdbx_description
1 polymer ?
#
loop_
_entity_poly.entity_id
_entity_poly.type
_entity_poly.pdbx_seq_one_letter_code
_entity_poly.pdbx_strand_id
1 'polypeptide(L)' 'MAFGRRLGIDFGLARVGLAICDVDGLVATPLTTLKNDKSLFVALTQIIDEHGICGIYLGKPKH' A
#
# COMPACT_ATOMS: atom_id res chain seq x y z
N MET A 1 10.83 17.07 7.84
CA MET A 1 9.79 17.19 6.88
C MET A 1 9.50 15.87 6.20
N ALA A 2 8.29 15.47 6.22
CA ALA A 2 7.96 14.14 5.74
C ALA A 2 7.60 14.17 4.28
N PHE A 3 8.59 14.01 3.45
CA PHE A 3 8.35 13.81 2.03
C PHE A 3 8.29 12.35 1.71
N GLY A 4 7.78 11.59 2.64
CA GLY A 4 7.71 10.17 2.45
C GLY A 4 6.69 9.80 1.39
N ARG A 5 6.82 8.59 0.92
CA ARG A 5 5.88 8.02 -0.03
C ARG A 5 4.62 7.57 0.69
N ARG A 6 3.56 7.42 -0.07
CA ARG A 6 2.32 6.90 0.47
C ARG A 6 2.03 5.55 -0.13
N LEU A 7 1.40 4.71 0.66
CA LEU A 7 1.04 3.37 0.24
C LEU A 7 -0.46 3.31 0.02
N GLY A 8 -0.86 2.96 -1.18
CA GLY A 8 -2.26 2.69 -1.49
C GLY A 8 -2.55 1.22 -1.28
N ILE A 9 -3.62 0.94 -0.56
CA ILE A 9 -4.02 -0.43 -0.26
C ILE A 9 -5.44 -0.65 -0.77
N ASP A 10 -5.59 -1.68 -1.59
CA ASP A 10 -6.88 -2.07 -2.13
C ASP A 10 -7.20 -3.47 -1.61
N PHE A 11 -8.11 -3.55 -0.65
CA PHE A 11 -8.45 -4.82 -0.01
C PHE A 11 -9.43 -5.61 -0.85
N GLY A 12 -9.02 -6.82 -1.21
CA GLY A 12 -9.92 -7.80 -1.81
C GLY A 12 -10.14 -8.94 -0.84
N LEU A 13 -11.03 -9.85 -1.19
CA LEU A 13 -11.34 -10.99 -0.32
C LEU A 13 -10.15 -11.93 -0.17
N ALA A 14 -9.50 -12.24 -1.26
CA ALA A 14 -8.39 -13.20 -1.26
C ALA A 14 -7.02 -12.51 -1.32
N ARG A 15 -6.97 -11.30 -1.84
CA ARG A 15 -5.71 -10.60 -2.08
C ARG A 15 -5.84 -9.14 -1.78
N VAL A 16 -4.71 -8.54 -1.47
CA VAL A 16 -4.61 -7.13 -1.15
C VAL A 16 -3.62 -6.50 -2.12
N GLY A 17 -4.10 -5.57 -2.94
CA GLY A 17 -3.23 -4.88 -3.90
C GLY A 17 -2.55 -3.70 -3.25
N LEU A 18 -1.28 -3.52 -3.56
CA LEU A 18 -0.49 -2.43 -3.02
C LEU A 18 0.10 -1.59 -4.14
N ALA A 19 0.11 -0.30 -3.94
CA ALA A 19 0.73 0.64 -4.87
C ALA A 19 1.45 1.72 -4.09
N ILE A 20 2.56 2.19 -4.64
CA ILE A 20 3.29 3.31 -4.07
C ILE A 20 2.80 4.57 -4.75
N CYS A 21 2.36 5.52 -3.96
CA CYS A 21 1.96 6.83 -4.46
C CYS A 21 3.06 7.83 -4.17
N ASP A 22 3.25 8.77 -5.08
CA ASP A 22 4.23 9.82 -4.85
C ASP A 22 3.71 10.82 -3.81
N VAL A 23 4.55 11.78 -3.48
CA VAL A 23 4.23 12.78 -2.46
C VAL A 23 2.98 13.56 -2.81
N ASP A 24 2.78 13.83 -4.07
CA ASP A 24 1.63 14.61 -4.54
C ASP A 24 0.38 13.77 -4.72
N GLY A 25 0.53 12.46 -4.68
CA GLY A 25 -0.60 11.56 -4.88
C GLY A 25 -1.10 11.52 -6.31
N LEU A 26 -0.32 12.01 -7.25
CA LEU A 26 -0.72 12.06 -8.65
C LEU A 26 -0.42 10.79 -9.40
N VAL A 27 0.61 10.08 -8.98
CA VAL A 27 1.04 8.86 -9.66
C VAL A 27 1.05 7.72 -8.66
N ALA A 28 0.36 6.65 -9.02
CA ALA A 28 0.37 5.43 -8.23
C ALA A 28 1.01 4.33 -9.07
N THR A 29 2.07 3.76 -8.56
CA THR A 29 2.77 2.68 -9.24
C THR A 29 2.48 1.36 -8.53
N PRO A 30 1.91 0.39 -9.24
CA PRO A 30 1.65 -0.90 -8.60
C PRO A 30 2.93 -1.51 -8.06
N LEU A 31 2.86 -1.98 -6.82
CA LEU A 31 4.01 -2.57 -6.16
C LEU A 31 3.94 -4.08 -6.15
N THR A 32 2.90 -4.61 -5.55
CA THR A 32 2.75 -6.05 -5.41
C THR A 32 1.34 -6.37 -4.95
N THR A 33 1.02 -7.64 -4.90
CA THR A 33 -0.22 -8.13 -4.35
C THR A 33 0.12 -9.14 -3.26
N LEU A 34 -0.50 -8.98 -2.11
CA LEU A 34 -0.29 -9.88 -0.98
C LEU A 34 -1.53 -10.73 -0.76
N LYS A 35 -1.33 -11.88 -0.15
CA LYS A 35 -2.46 -12.70 0.27
C LYS A 35 -3.14 -12.06 1.46
N ASN A 36 -4.46 -12.12 1.48
CA ASN A 36 -5.22 -11.62 2.61
C ASN A 36 -5.34 -12.73 3.66
N ASP A 37 -4.28 -12.92 4.42
CA ASP A 37 -4.21 -13.96 5.44
C ASP A 37 -3.44 -13.45 6.66
N LYS A 38 -3.05 -14.36 7.52
CA LYS A 38 -2.38 -14.00 8.77
C LYS A 38 -1.07 -13.26 8.58
N SER A 39 -0.39 -13.48 7.46
CA SER A 39 0.91 -12.87 7.21
C SER A 39 0.80 -11.45 6.67
N LEU A 40 -0.41 -10.98 6.42
CA LEU A 40 -0.61 -9.69 5.76
C LEU A 40 0.05 -8.54 6.52
N PHE A 41 -0.18 -8.46 7.82
CA PHE A 41 0.33 -7.33 8.60
C PHE A 41 1.85 -7.35 8.71
N VAL A 42 2.45 -8.52 8.79
CA VAL A 42 3.90 -8.63 8.79
C VAL A 42 4.47 -8.12 7.48
N ALA A 43 3.88 -8.54 6.37
CA ALA A 43 4.33 -8.10 5.05
C ALA A 43 4.13 -6.61 4.85
N LEU A 44 3.00 -6.06 5.31
CA LEU A 44 2.74 -4.63 5.23
C LEU A 44 3.75 -3.84 6.03
N THR A 45 4.07 -4.29 7.24
CA THR A 45 5.04 -3.62 8.09
C THR A 45 6.40 -3.56 7.41
N GLN A 46 6.82 -4.66 6.78
CA GLN A 46 8.07 -4.70 6.07
C GLN A 46 8.10 -3.72 4.91
N ILE A 47 7.02 -3.65 4.16
CA ILE A 47 6.92 -2.75 3.01
C ILE A 47 6.96 -1.30 3.47
N ILE A 48 6.24 -0.98 4.52
CA ILE A 48 6.22 0.37 5.08
C ILE A 48 7.63 0.80 5.48
N ASP A 49 8.35 -0.10 6.13
CA ASP A 49 9.70 0.19 6.59
C ASP A 49 10.68 0.32 5.41
N GLU A 50 10.62 -0.62 4.47
CA GLU A 50 11.55 -0.64 3.34
C GLU A 50 11.41 0.57 2.43
N HIS A 51 10.19 1.04 2.24
CA HIS A 51 9.91 2.09 1.28
C HIS A 51 9.76 3.47 1.91
N GLY A 52 9.93 3.57 3.22
CA GLY A 52 9.79 4.86 3.90
C GLY A 52 8.39 5.42 3.77
N ILE A 53 7.39 4.58 3.93
CA ILE A 53 6.00 4.99 3.81
C ILE A 53 5.62 5.86 4.99
N CYS A 54 5.04 7.02 4.73
CA CYS A 54 4.63 7.94 5.78
C CYS A 54 3.12 8.16 5.82
N GLY A 55 2.39 7.59 4.89
CA GLY A 55 0.94 7.71 4.88
C GLY A 55 0.33 6.55 4.14
N ILE A 56 -0.90 6.22 4.47
CA ILE A 56 -1.61 5.10 3.88
C ILE A 56 -2.95 5.58 3.35
N TYR A 57 -3.26 5.22 2.12
CA TYR A 57 -4.57 5.40 1.53
C TYR A 57 -5.26 4.06 1.44
N LEU A 58 -6.47 4.00 1.94
CA LEU A 58 -7.30 2.81 1.80
C LEU A 58 -8.25 3.03 0.63
N GLY A 59 -8.02 2.30 -0.43
CA GLY A 59 -8.89 2.36 -1.57
C GLY A 59 -10.10 1.48 -1.39
N LYS A 60 -11.18 1.87 -2.02
CA LYS A 60 -12.39 1.05 -2.05
C LYS A 60 -12.54 0.47 -3.45
N PRO A 61 -12.89 -0.80 -3.55
CA PRO A 61 -13.16 -1.38 -4.86
C PRO A 61 -14.27 -0.60 -5.54
N LYS A 62 -14.09 -0.36 -6.80
CA LYS A 62 -15.12 0.30 -7.59
C LYS A 62 -15.69 -0.69 -8.59
N HIS A 63 -16.96 -0.65 -8.71
CA HIS A 63 -17.62 -1.55 -9.64
C HIS A 63 -18.83 -0.92 -10.24
#